data_07c0a16e6c76fe3956b4142731cbdfa6
#
_entry.id   07c0a16e6c76fe3956b4142731cbdfa6
#
_cell.length_a   1.000
_cell.length_b   1.000
_cell.length_c   1.000
_cell.angle_alpha   90.00
_cell.angle_beta   90.00
_cell.angle_gamma   90.00
#
_symmetry.space_group_name_H-M   'P 1'
#
loop_
_entity.id
_entity.type
_entity.pdbx_description
1 polymer ?
#
loop_
_entity_poly.entity_id
_entity_poly.type
_entity_poly.pdbx_seq_one_letter_code
_entity_poly.pdbx_strand_id
1 'polypeptide(L)'
;KRQVLRAPLAALVALLELTANPNIIMPGMLTIVIASLVVSEFFHLPSVFSVQLGGGHNYHAPDPVQQMLRNTWVAEAMSQSFVIAPRHVTPESAGFILQREPEWLLLETEKVILPPAAVAEALEDLKEKHPDDERPDIDLIAIPADRQQVEFISLKANLQDALDLMQSHHIQWLAVYRDNDFSRCVGLVSQTQIEHFYHYLPGNK
;
A
#
# COMPACT_ATOMS: atom_id res chain seq x y z
N LYS A 1 9.95 -19.02 27.03
CA LYS A 1 9.45 -19.61 25.76
C LYS A 1 10.40 -20.73 25.37
N ARG A 2 9.87 -21.95 25.10
CA ARG A 2 10.68 -23.08 24.66
C ARG A 2 11.02 -22.86 23.17
N GLN A 3 12.31 -22.96 22.84
CA GLN A 3 12.85 -22.78 21.49
C GLN A 3 13.68 -24.02 21.13
N VAL A 4 13.73 -24.38 19.85
CA VAL A 4 14.46 -25.55 19.35
C VAL A 4 15.46 -25.12 18.29
N LEU A 5 16.70 -25.59 18.44
CA LEU A 5 17.75 -25.39 17.45
C LEU A 5 17.52 -26.33 16.26
N ARG A 6 17.00 -25.79 15.15
CA ARG A 6 16.81 -26.59 13.92
C ARG A 6 18.07 -26.57 13.08
N ALA A 7 19.07 -27.35 13.50
CA ALA A 7 20.34 -27.48 12.79
C ALA A 7 20.66 -28.98 12.50
N PRO A 8 19.89 -29.62 11.60
CA PRO A 8 20.01 -31.06 11.34
C PRO A 8 21.39 -31.48 10.84
N LEU A 9 22.01 -30.65 9.99
CA LEU A 9 23.37 -30.93 9.48
C LEU A 9 24.44 -30.86 10.58
N ALA A 10 24.33 -29.87 11.47
CA ALA A 10 25.27 -29.75 12.58
C ALA A 10 25.17 -30.96 13.55
N ALA A 11 23.95 -31.44 13.81
CA ALA A 11 23.73 -32.64 14.63
C ALA A 11 24.33 -33.89 13.95
N LEU A 12 24.20 -34.01 12.62
CA LEU A 12 24.76 -35.12 11.87
C LEU A 12 26.29 -35.11 11.89
N VAL A 13 26.91 -33.94 11.67
CA VAL A 13 28.36 -33.77 11.71
C VAL A 13 28.91 -34.09 13.12
N ALA A 14 28.27 -33.58 14.16
CA ALA A 14 28.64 -33.86 15.55
C ALA A 14 28.56 -35.39 15.86
N LEU A 15 27.51 -36.06 15.37
CA LEU A 15 27.36 -37.50 15.53
C LEU A 15 28.48 -38.26 14.82
N LEU A 16 28.83 -37.83 13.61
CA LEU A 16 29.94 -38.44 12.83
C LEU A 16 31.28 -38.26 13.51
N GLU A 17 31.58 -37.07 14.02
CA GLU A 17 32.83 -36.77 14.75
C GLU A 17 32.94 -37.57 16.04
N LEU A 18 31.85 -37.68 16.81
CA LEU A 18 31.85 -38.42 18.07
C LEU A 18 31.99 -39.95 17.88
N THR A 19 31.45 -40.48 16.82
CA THR A 19 31.42 -41.93 16.61
C THR A 19 32.53 -42.43 15.68
N ALA A 20 33.12 -41.55 14.88
CA ALA A 20 34.12 -41.87 13.83
C ALA A 20 33.69 -43.03 12.90
N ASN A 21 32.38 -43.29 12.79
CA ASN A 21 31.84 -44.43 12.05
C ASN A 21 30.88 -43.95 10.95
N PRO A 22 31.25 -44.02 9.67
CA PRO A 22 30.41 -43.54 8.57
C PRO A 22 29.12 -44.35 8.38
N ASN A 23 29.03 -45.59 8.92
CA ASN A 23 27.82 -46.41 8.81
C ASN A 23 26.62 -45.83 9.63
N ILE A 24 26.89 -44.94 10.56
CA ILE A 24 25.86 -44.27 11.38
C ILE A 24 25.15 -43.14 10.62
N ILE A 25 25.71 -42.68 9.50
CA ILE A 25 25.15 -41.57 8.74
C ILE A 25 23.69 -41.84 8.31
N MET A 26 23.44 -43.02 7.71
CA MET A 26 22.08 -43.35 7.22
C MET A 26 21.05 -43.44 8.33
N PRO A 27 21.22 -44.20 9.42
CA PRO A 27 20.27 -44.22 10.52
C PRO A 27 20.20 -42.89 11.26
N GLY A 28 21.30 -42.15 11.35
CA GLY A 28 21.36 -40.81 11.94
C GLY A 28 20.52 -39.80 11.16
N MET A 29 20.63 -39.79 9.84
CA MET A 29 19.78 -38.92 8.99
C MET A 29 18.30 -39.23 9.17
N LEU A 30 17.91 -40.51 9.17
CA LEU A 30 16.52 -40.91 9.36
C LEU A 30 15.99 -40.44 10.72
N THR A 31 16.77 -40.63 11.78
CA THR A 31 16.38 -40.17 13.12
C THR A 31 16.22 -38.64 13.19
N ILE A 32 17.12 -37.88 12.58
CA ILE A 32 17.08 -36.43 12.56
C ILE A 32 15.86 -35.93 11.78
N VAL A 33 15.53 -36.56 10.64
CA VAL A 33 14.35 -36.21 9.84
C VAL A 33 13.07 -36.47 10.63
N ILE A 34 12.93 -37.66 11.24
CA ILE A 34 11.76 -38.01 12.05
C ILE A 34 11.64 -37.04 13.24
N ALA A 35 12.71 -36.79 13.97
CA ALA A 35 12.71 -35.85 15.08
C ALA A 35 12.33 -34.43 14.65
N SER A 36 12.81 -33.97 13.50
CA SER A 36 12.45 -32.67 12.94
C SER A 36 10.97 -32.58 12.58
N LEU A 37 10.41 -33.62 11.97
CA LEU A 37 8.97 -33.70 11.65
C LEU A 37 8.11 -33.69 12.93
N VAL A 38 8.45 -34.50 13.92
CA VAL A 38 7.72 -34.54 15.20
C VAL A 38 7.74 -33.18 15.86
N VAL A 39 8.87 -32.50 15.91
CA VAL A 39 8.97 -31.15 16.51
C VAL A 39 8.19 -30.11 15.73
N SER A 40 8.17 -30.19 14.39
CA SER A 40 7.43 -29.22 13.58
C SER A 40 5.92 -29.42 13.64
N GLU A 41 5.46 -30.67 13.53
CA GLU A 41 4.03 -31.00 13.45
C GLU A 41 3.35 -31.05 14.82
N PHE A 42 3.99 -31.65 15.82
CA PHE A 42 3.40 -31.82 17.14
C PHE A 42 3.56 -30.60 18.05
N PHE A 43 4.72 -29.97 18.02
CA PHE A 43 5.04 -28.91 18.98
C PHE A 43 4.94 -27.51 18.41
N HIS A 44 4.84 -27.35 17.10
CA HIS A 44 4.73 -26.04 16.42
C HIS A 44 5.74 -24.98 16.97
N LEU A 45 6.94 -25.42 17.38
CA LEU A 45 7.93 -24.57 18.00
C LEU A 45 8.75 -23.85 16.93
N PRO A 46 8.89 -22.52 17.01
CA PRO A 46 9.72 -21.77 16.08
C PRO A 46 11.21 -22.07 16.29
N SER A 47 12.01 -21.98 15.22
CA SER A 47 13.46 -22.10 15.30
C SER A 47 14.07 -20.94 16.10
N VAL A 48 15.13 -21.21 16.86
CA VAL A 48 15.91 -20.16 17.56
C VAL A 48 16.41 -19.09 16.60
N PHE A 49 16.83 -19.48 15.41
CA PHE A 49 17.30 -18.53 14.39
C PHE A 49 16.20 -17.61 13.89
N SER A 50 14.98 -18.12 13.69
CA SER A 50 13.85 -17.27 13.28
C SER A 50 13.42 -16.28 14.36
N VAL A 51 13.63 -16.61 15.62
CA VAL A 51 13.32 -15.73 16.77
C VAL A 51 14.42 -14.69 16.99
N GLN A 52 15.68 -15.04 16.77
CA GLN A 52 16.80 -14.10 16.95
C GLN A 52 16.93 -13.09 15.81
N LEU A 53 16.62 -13.49 14.56
CA LEU A 53 16.69 -12.61 13.39
C LEU A 53 15.48 -11.66 13.27
N GLY A 54 14.36 -12.02 13.86
CA GLY A 54 13.16 -11.21 13.82
C GLY A 54 12.64 -10.91 15.21
N GLY A 55 13.14 -9.90 15.89
CA GLY A 55 12.72 -9.47 17.23
C GLY A 55 11.20 -9.54 17.48
N GLY A 56 10.70 -10.75 17.67
CA GLY A 56 9.37 -11.11 18.15
C GLY A 56 8.20 -10.51 17.37
N HIS A 57 7.64 -11.22 16.51
CA HIS A 57 6.32 -11.38 15.90
C HIS A 57 6.46 -11.69 14.41
N ASN A 58 6.04 -12.91 14.03
CA ASN A 58 5.81 -13.37 12.66
C ASN A 58 6.97 -13.15 11.66
N TYR A 59 8.05 -13.93 11.79
CA TYR A 59 8.95 -14.13 10.67
C TYR A 59 8.27 -15.05 9.63
N HIS A 60 7.34 -14.50 8.87
CA HIS A 60 7.16 -14.92 7.49
C HIS A 60 8.41 -14.40 6.77
N ALA A 61 9.08 -15.24 5.97
CA ALA A 61 10.05 -14.74 5.00
C ALA A 61 9.34 -13.57 4.29
N PRO A 62 9.92 -12.36 4.28
CA PRO A 62 9.22 -11.22 3.72
C PRO A 62 8.79 -11.61 2.31
N ASP A 63 7.49 -11.56 2.07
CA ASP A 63 6.92 -11.80 0.75
C ASP A 63 7.74 -10.92 -0.23
N PRO A 64 8.31 -11.48 -1.30
CA PRO A 64 9.08 -10.72 -2.27
C PRO A 64 8.35 -9.45 -2.72
N VAL A 65 7.01 -9.50 -2.78
CA VAL A 65 6.13 -8.37 -3.09
C VAL A 65 6.22 -7.30 -1.99
N GLN A 66 6.13 -7.68 -0.71
CA GLN A 66 6.26 -6.71 0.40
C GLN A 66 7.64 -6.06 0.45
N GLN A 67 8.68 -6.83 0.20
CA GLN A 67 10.05 -6.29 0.18
C GLN A 67 10.22 -5.27 -0.95
N MET A 68 9.61 -5.52 -2.09
CA MET A 68 9.62 -4.64 -3.23
C MET A 68 8.81 -3.36 -2.97
N LEU A 69 7.60 -3.47 -2.42
CA LEU A 69 6.78 -2.32 -2.05
C LEU A 69 7.48 -1.42 -1.02
N ARG A 70 8.27 -1.99 -0.10
CA ARG A 70 9.09 -1.23 0.86
C ARG A 70 10.27 -0.50 0.21
N ASN A 71 10.75 -0.99 -0.92
CA ASN A 71 11.88 -0.38 -1.66
C ASN A 71 11.43 0.60 -2.74
N THR A 72 10.13 0.71 -3.01
CA THR A 72 9.57 1.60 -4.03
C THR A 72 8.88 2.79 -3.36
N TRP A 73 9.17 3.98 -3.85
CA TRP A 73 8.60 5.22 -3.33
C TRP A 73 7.20 5.47 -3.90
N VAL A 74 6.32 6.08 -3.10
CA VAL A 74 4.98 6.52 -3.54
C VAL A 74 5.06 7.43 -4.77
N ALA A 75 6.13 8.22 -4.88
CA ALA A 75 6.40 9.09 -6.02
C ALA A 75 6.43 8.38 -7.38
N GLU A 76 6.76 7.08 -7.42
CA GLU A 76 6.87 6.29 -8.65
C GLU A 76 5.52 5.80 -9.17
N ALA A 77 4.53 5.67 -8.29
CA ALA A 77 3.21 5.14 -8.62
C ALA A 77 2.10 6.20 -8.62
N MET A 78 2.37 7.44 -8.16
CA MET A 78 1.36 8.50 -8.08
C MET A 78 0.99 9.06 -9.45
N SER A 79 -0.27 9.49 -9.61
CA SER A 79 -0.75 10.30 -10.72
C SER A 79 -0.66 11.79 -10.37
N GLN A 80 -0.31 12.60 -11.36
CA GLN A 80 -0.29 14.06 -11.26
C GLN A 80 -1.48 14.72 -11.98
N SER A 81 -2.38 13.92 -12.53
CA SER A 81 -3.55 14.39 -13.28
C SER A 81 -4.70 14.78 -12.36
N PHE A 82 -4.48 15.78 -11.51
CA PHE A 82 -5.50 16.31 -10.62
C PHE A 82 -5.43 17.83 -10.52
N VAL A 83 -6.52 18.44 -10.06
CA VAL A 83 -6.59 19.87 -9.73
C VAL A 83 -7.12 20.04 -8.32
N ILE A 84 -6.47 20.92 -7.56
CA ILE A 84 -6.98 21.34 -6.24
C ILE A 84 -8.06 22.36 -6.46
N ALA A 85 -9.22 22.13 -5.88
CA ALA A 85 -10.36 23.04 -5.94
C ALA A 85 -10.84 23.40 -4.53
N PRO A 86 -11.29 24.66 -4.30
CA PRO A 86 -11.97 25.03 -3.08
C PRO A 86 -13.38 24.43 -3.09
N ARG A 87 -14.00 24.35 -1.93
CA ARG A 87 -15.36 23.83 -1.78
C ARG A 87 -16.40 24.58 -2.63
N HIS A 88 -16.31 25.92 -2.65
CA HIS A 88 -17.18 26.78 -3.43
C HIS A 88 -16.44 27.28 -4.65
N VAL A 89 -17.00 27.02 -5.82
CA VAL A 89 -16.38 27.35 -7.11
C VAL A 89 -17.35 28.16 -7.93
N THR A 90 -16.89 29.31 -8.45
CA THR A 90 -17.68 30.10 -9.40
C THR A 90 -17.84 29.32 -10.71
N PRO A 91 -18.94 29.51 -11.47
CA PRO A 91 -19.13 28.86 -12.77
C PRO A 91 -18.00 29.08 -13.77
N GLU A 92 -17.37 30.25 -13.73
CA GLU A 92 -16.20 30.56 -14.56
C GLU A 92 -14.98 29.74 -14.16
N SER A 93 -14.69 29.68 -12.85
CA SER A 93 -13.58 28.86 -12.32
C SER A 93 -13.79 27.38 -12.58
N ALA A 94 -15.01 26.87 -12.47
CA ALA A 94 -15.36 25.49 -12.81
C ALA A 94 -15.06 25.20 -14.29
N GLY A 95 -15.40 26.13 -15.20
CA GLY A 95 -15.04 26.03 -16.62
C GLY A 95 -13.52 25.94 -16.86
N PHE A 96 -12.73 26.77 -16.17
CA PHE A 96 -11.26 26.72 -16.26
C PHE A 96 -10.67 25.44 -15.70
N ILE A 97 -11.22 24.91 -14.62
CA ILE A 97 -10.82 23.62 -14.04
C ILE A 97 -11.06 22.50 -15.05
N LEU A 98 -12.24 22.45 -15.66
CA LEU A 98 -12.62 21.43 -16.63
C LEU A 98 -11.76 21.48 -17.91
N GLN A 99 -11.37 22.68 -18.37
CA GLN A 99 -10.48 22.84 -19.54
C GLN A 99 -9.10 22.18 -19.37
N ARG A 100 -8.65 21.95 -18.15
CA ARG A 100 -7.40 21.25 -17.87
C ARG A 100 -7.49 19.74 -17.97
N GLU A 101 -8.70 19.21 -18.21
CA GLU A 101 -9.00 17.77 -18.31
C GLU A 101 -8.40 16.95 -17.15
N PRO A 102 -8.58 17.37 -15.88
CA PRO A 102 -8.07 16.61 -14.76
C PRO A 102 -8.79 15.26 -14.66
N GLU A 103 -8.07 14.27 -14.19
CA GLU A 103 -8.68 12.98 -13.86
C GLU A 103 -9.50 13.06 -12.57
N TRP A 104 -9.02 13.88 -11.61
CA TRP A 104 -9.63 14.08 -10.31
C TRP A 104 -9.57 15.52 -9.83
N LEU A 105 -10.57 15.92 -9.07
CA LEU A 105 -10.59 17.17 -8.31
C LEU A 105 -10.37 16.86 -6.84
N LEU A 106 -9.37 17.50 -6.22
CA LEU A 106 -9.05 17.33 -4.80
C LEU A 106 -9.57 18.53 -4.00
N LEU A 107 -10.42 18.28 -3.02
CA LEU A 107 -10.80 19.22 -1.97
C LEU A 107 -9.96 18.93 -0.73
N GLU A 108 -8.86 19.67 -0.55
CA GLU A 108 -7.90 19.41 0.53
C GLU A 108 -8.51 19.54 1.93
N THR A 109 -9.35 20.57 2.13
CA THR A 109 -9.95 20.85 3.45
C THR A 109 -10.90 19.74 3.89
N GLU A 110 -11.68 19.22 2.97
CA GLU A 110 -12.68 18.18 3.19
C GLU A 110 -12.09 16.76 3.10
N LYS A 111 -10.83 16.64 2.64
CA LYS A 111 -10.16 15.37 2.39
C LYS A 111 -10.95 14.46 1.44
N VAL A 112 -11.41 14.99 0.34
CA VAL A 112 -12.24 14.27 -0.62
C VAL A 112 -11.77 14.55 -2.03
N ILE A 113 -11.83 13.52 -2.87
CA ILE A 113 -11.72 13.66 -4.33
C ILE A 113 -13.06 13.38 -5.00
N LEU A 114 -13.29 14.03 -6.12
CA LEU A 114 -14.48 13.84 -6.94
C LEU A 114 -14.13 13.85 -8.44
N PRO A 115 -14.90 13.13 -9.26
CA PRO A 115 -14.67 13.12 -10.70
C PRO A 115 -15.09 14.47 -11.33
N PRO A 116 -14.36 14.98 -12.32
CA PRO A 116 -14.70 16.24 -13.01
C PRO A 116 -16.04 16.19 -13.73
N ALA A 117 -16.50 15.00 -14.12
CA ALA A 117 -17.80 14.81 -14.75
C ALA A 117 -18.96 15.34 -13.89
N ALA A 118 -18.91 15.16 -12.58
CA ALA A 118 -19.94 15.66 -11.67
C ALA A 118 -19.99 17.21 -11.64
N VAL A 119 -18.82 17.86 -11.79
CA VAL A 119 -18.76 19.33 -11.86
C VAL A 119 -19.28 19.82 -13.21
N ALA A 120 -18.99 19.09 -14.29
CA ALA A 120 -19.51 19.41 -15.63
C ALA A 120 -21.05 19.34 -15.65
N GLU A 121 -21.63 18.26 -15.11
CA GLU A 121 -23.08 18.09 -14.99
C GLU A 121 -23.73 19.21 -14.17
N ALA A 122 -23.14 19.51 -13.00
CA ALA A 122 -23.64 20.62 -12.17
C ALA A 122 -23.55 21.97 -12.86
N LEU A 123 -22.52 22.20 -13.69
CA LEU A 123 -22.37 23.43 -14.47
C LEU A 123 -23.42 23.52 -15.59
N GLU A 124 -23.76 22.41 -16.24
CA GLU A 124 -24.83 22.34 -17.25
C GLU A 124 -26.22 22.60 -16.61
N ASP A 125 -26.51 21.94 -15.50
CA ASP A 125 -27.73 22.13 -14.72
C ASP A 125 -27.91 23.59 -14.30
N LEU A 126 -26.84 24.27 -13.90
CA LEU A 126 -26.89 25.68 -13.55
C LEU A 126 -27.15 26.58 -14.77
N LYS A 127 -26.63 26.26 -15.93
CA LYS A 127 -26.87 26.99 -17.18
C LYS A 127 -28.34 26.90 -17.60
N GLU A 128 -28.96 25.73 -17.41
CA GLU A 128 -30.39 25.55 -17.71
C GLU A 128 -31.31 26.28 -16.76
N LYS A 129 -31.00 26.27 -15.46
CA LYS A 129 -31.82 26.89 -14.40
C LYS A 129 -31.67 28.38 -14.32
N HIS A 130 -30.51 28.92 -14.65
CA HIS A 130 -30.17 30.34 -14.56
C HIS A 130 -29.56 30.83 -15.87
N PRO A 131 -30.36 31.15 -16.91
CA PRO A 131 -29.86 31.66 -18.19
C PRO A 131 -29.27 33.07 -18.09
N ASP A 132 -29.66 33.86 -17.07
CA ASP A 132 -29.15 35.19 -16.81
C ASP A 132 -27.79 35.15 -16.04
N ASP A 133 -26.99 36.23 -16.19
CA ASP A 133 -25.56 36.29 -15.77
C ASP A 133 -25.28 36.10 -14.26
N GLU A 134 -26.28 36.14 -13.38
CA GLU A 134 -26.10 35.90 -11.94
C GLU A 134 -26.27 34.41 -11.59
N ARG A 135 -25.24 33.62 -11.80
CA ARG A 135 -25.17 32.20 -11.41
C ARG A 135 -24.56 32.08 -10.03
N PRO A 136 -25.21 31.37 -9.09
CA PRO A 136 -24.65 31.12 -7.77
C PRO A 136 -23.40 30.23 -7.84
N ASP A 137 -22.55 30.34 -6.81
CA ASP A 137 -21.41 29.47 -6.64
C ASP A 137 -21.85 28.02 -6.49
N ILE A 138 -21.07 27.10 -7.06
CA ILE A 138 -21.28 25.66 -6.96
C ILE A 138 -20.63 25.16 -5.67
N ASP A 139 -21.41 24.61 -4.74
CA ASP A 139 -20.87 23.86 -3.60
C ASP A 139 -20.55 22.42 -4.05
N LEU A 140 -19.25 22.10 -4.21
CA LEU A 140 -18.76 20.80 -4.67
C LEU A 140 -19.11 19.64 -3.70
N ILE A 141 -19.48 19.95 -2.47
CA ILE A 141 -19.98 18.95 -1.51
C ILE A 141 -21.47 18.72 -1.65
N ALA A 142 -22.24 19.68 -2.14
CA ALA A 142 -23.68 19.56 -2.29
C ALA A 142 -24.12 18.88 -3.60
N ILE A 143 -23.28 18.91 -4.64
CA ILE A 143 -23.61 18.25 -5.92
C ILE A 143 -23.63 16.72 -5.79
N PRO A 144 -24.49 16.00 -6.52
CA PRO A 144 -24.46 14.54 -6.56
C PRO A 144 -23.16 14.06 -7.26
N ALA A 145 -22.28 13.39 -6.52
CA ALA A 145 -21.03 12.89 -7.04
C ALA A 145 -20.58 11.63 -6.29
N ASP A 146 -19.91 10.74 -6.98
CA ASP A 146 -19.18 9.63 -6.35
C ASP A 146 -17.87 10.17 -5.75
N ARG A 147 -17.94 10.48 -4.45
CA ARG A 147 -16.81 11.04 -3.70
C ARG A 147 -16.03 9.94 -3.05
N GLN A 148 -14.70 10.05 -3.15
CA GLN A 148 -13.78 9.14 -2.46
C GLN A 148 -13.04 9.90 -1.36
N GLN A 149 -12.98 9.31 -0.18
CA GLN A 149 -12.20 9.87 0.92
C GLN A 149 -10.70 9.66 0.66
N VAL A 150 -9.91 10.65 1.05
CA VAL A 150 -8.45 10.58 0.95
C VAL A 150 -7.80 10.88 2.29
N GLU A 151 -6.67 10.26 2.56
CA GLU A 151 -5.74 10.63 3.63
C GLU A 151 -4.43 11.10 3.04
N PHE A 152 -3.62 11.71 3.88
CA PHE A 152 -2.38 12.36 3.46
C PHE A 152 -1.19 11.45 3.70
N ILE A 153 -0.30 11.39 2.72
CA ILE A 153 0.96 10.64 2.82
C ILE A 153 2.12 11.48 2.30
N SER A 154 3.31 11.26 2.85
CA SER A 154 4.52 11.93 2.38
C SER A 154 5.01 11.33 1.06
N LEU A 155 5.54 12.18 0.17
CA LEU A 155 6.23 11.78 -1.06
C LEU A 155 7.39 10.78 -0.81
N LYS A 156 7.98 10.84 0.40
CA LYS A 156 9.09 9.98 0.83
C LYS A 156 8.64 8.67 1.47
N ALA A 157 7.34 8.41 1.56
CA ALA A 157 6.82 7.13 2.02
C ALA A 157 7.01 6.06 0.95
N ASN A 158 7.07 4.81 1.36
CA ASN A 158 7.12 3.68 0.45
C ASN A 158 5.70 3.16 0.14
N LEU A 159 5.56 2.32 -0.88
CA LEU A 159 4.26 1.78 -1.29
C LEU A 159 3.64 0.86 -0.24
N GLN A 160 4.44 0.19 0.60
CA GLN A 160 3.91 -0.64 1.69
C GLN A 160 3.25 0.23 2.77
N ASP A 161 3.88 1.33 3.18
CA ASP A 161 3.30 2.28 4.13
C ASP A 161 2.00 2.89 3.58
N ALA A 162 1.95 3.14 2.26
CA ALA A 162 0.73 3.62 1.60
C ALA A 162 -0.41 2.60 1.70
N LEU A 163 -0.15 1.32 1.41
CA LEU A 163 -1.16 0.26 1.53
C LEU A 163 -1.61 0.05 2.97
N ASP A 164 -0.68 0.06 3.93
CA ASP A 164 -0.99 -0.10 5.35
C ASP A 164 -1.89 1.06 5.84
N LEU A 165 -1.62 2.29 5.37
CA LEU A 165 -2.45 3.46 5.67
C LEU A 165 -3.84 3.35 5.04
N MET A 166 -3.95 2.94 3.76
CA MET A 166 -5.23 2.72 3.09
C MET A 166 -6.08 1.68 3.83
N GLN A 167 -5.46 0.56 4.25
CA GLN A 167 -6.15 -0.51 4.97
C GLN A 167 -6.62 -0.07 6.35
N SER A 168 -5.79 0.67 7.09
CA SER A 168 -6.13 1.12 8.45
C SER A 168 -7.29 2.11 8.49
N HIS A 169 -7.42 2.94 7.46
CA HIS A 169 -8.50 3.93 7.33
C HIS A 169 -9.66 3.47 6.44
N HIS A 170 -9.58 2.27 5.85
CA HIS A 170 -10.58 1.73 4.91
C HIS A 170 -10.84 2.65 3.72
N ILE A 171 -9.79 3.25 3.17
CA ILE A 171 -9.82 4.17 2.03
C ILE A 171 -9.04 3.57 0.86
N GLN A 172 -9.35 4.03 -0.35
CA GLN A 172 -8.71 3.56 -1.58
C GLN A 172 -7.76 4.59 -2.21
N TRP A 173 -7.73 5.81 -1.68
CA TRP A 173 -6.98 6.92 -2.25
C TRP A 173 -6.18 7.68 -1.20
N LEU A 174 -4.96 8.10 -1.58
CA LEU A 174 -4.12 8.97 -0.77
C LEU A 174 -3.69 10.19 -1.57
N ALA A 175 -3.66 11.33 -0.91
CA ALA A 175 -3.09 12.56 -1.42
C ALA A 175 -1.61 12.65 -0.99
N VAL A 176 -0.71 12.78 -1.96
CA VAL A 176 0.74 12.76 -1.76
C VAL A 176 1.27 14.17 -1.59
N TYR A 177 1.95 14.43 -0.48
CA TYR A 177 2.52 15.73 -0.16
C TYR A 177 4.04 15.70 -0.17
N ARG A 178 4.64 16.80 -0.63
CA ARG A 178 6.11 16.89 -0.75
C ARG A 178 6.81 16.95 0.59
N ASP A 179 6.26 17.68 1.54
CA ASP A 179 6.84 17.93 2.85
C ASP A 179 5.91 17.46 3.96
N ASN A 180 6.47 17.25 5.16
CA ASN A 180 5.69 16.86 6.33
C ASN A 180 4.69 17.95 6.78
N ASP A 181 4.82 19.17 6.30
CA ASP A 181 3.90 20.28 6.60
C ASP A 181 2.60 20.24 5.79
N PHE A 182 2.45 19.24 4.90
CA PHE A 182 1.27 19.10 4.03
C PHE A 182 0.92 20.40 3.27
N SER A 183 1.93 21.21 2.97
CA SER A 183 1.74 22.53 2.36
C SER A 183 1.43 22.48 0.87
N ARG A 184 1.76 21.37 0.19
CA ARG A 184 1.51 21.23 -1.24
C ARG A 184 1.31 19.78 -1.66
N CYS A 185 0.10 19.47 -2.08
CA CYS A 185 -0.20 18.20 -2.73
C CYS A 185 0.50 18.13 -4.10
N VAL A 186 1.19 17.04 -4.37
CA VAL A 186 1.97 16.82 -5.60
C VAL A 186 1.47 15.66 -6.44
N GLY A 187 0.59 14.82 -5.90
CA GLY A 187 0.02 13.67 -6.60
C GLY A 187 -1.09 13.00 -5.83
N LEU A 188 -1.79 12.11 -6.51
CA LEU A 188 -2.75 11.18 -5.93
C LEU A 188 -2.28 9.76 -6.21
N VAL A 189 -2.48 8.86 -5.27
CA VAL A 189 -2.21 7.43 -5.46
C VAL A 189 -3.41 6.61 -5.02
N SER A 190 -3.83 5.66 -5.86
CA SER A 190 -4.89 4.71 -5.54
C SER A 190 -4.32 3.33 -5.24
N GLN A 191 -5.10 2.54 -4.52
CA GLN A 191 -4.78 1.12 -4.29
C GLN A 191 -4.61 0.37 -5.62
N THR A 192 -5.48 0.62 -6.59
CA THR A 192 -5.42 0.00 -7.92
C THR A 192 -4.14 0.35 -8.67
N GLN A 193 -3.66 1.60 -8.57
CA GLN A 193 -2.39 2.01 -9.18
C GLN A 193 -1.21 1.26 -8.55
N ILE A 194 -1.19 1.09 -7.23
CA ILE A 194 -0.16 0.31 -6.54
C ILE A 194 -0.23 -1.16 -6.98
N GLU A 195 -1.42 -1.75 -7.07
CA GLU A 195 -1.62 -3.12 -7.53
C GLU A 195 -1.16 -3.32 -8.98
N HIS A 196 -1.48 -2.41 -9.88
CA HIS A 196 -0.98 -2.42 -11.25
C HIS A 196 0.54 -2.27 -11.30
N PHE A 197 1.12 -1.41 -10.46
CA PHE A 197 2.56 -1.15 -10.47
C PHE A 197 3.37 -2.43 -10.25
N TYR A 198 2.98 -3.31 -9.30
CA TYR A 198 3.72 -4.56 -9.08
C TYR A 198 3.34 -5.70 -10.02
N HIS A 199 2.17 -5.67 -10.67
CA HIS A 199 1.82 -6.64 -11.72
C HIS A 199 2.61 -6.46 -13.02
N TYR A 200 3.03 -5.24 -13.33
CA TYR A 200 3.77 -4.90 -14.55
C TYR A 200 5.29 -4.99 -14.41
N LEU A 201 5.81 -5.34 -13.24
CA LEU A 201 7.25 -5.44 -13.08
C LEU A 201 7.82 -6.71 -13.73
N PRO A 202 8.95 -6.59 -14.47
CA PRO A 202 9.55 -7.69 -15.24
C PRO A 202 10.24 -8.72 -14.32
N GLY A 203 9.46 -9.48 -13.57
CA GLY A 203 9.95 -10.51 -12.65
C GLY A 203 8.94 -11.62 -12.38
N ASN A 204 7.70 -11.46 -12.82
CA ASN A 204 6.61 -12.39 -12.56
C ASN A 204 6.17 -13.10 -13.86
N LYS A 205 7.14 -13.81 -14.50
CA LYS A 205 6.88 -14.79 -15.56
C LYS A 205 7.36 -16.15 -15.14
#